data_77c4182e7ccfccbcdc189607adc925d4
#
_entry.id   77c4182e7ccfccbcdc189607adc925d4
#
_cell.length_a   1.000
_cell.length_b   1.000
_cell.length_c   1.000
_cell.angle_alpha   90.00
_cell.angle_beta   90.00
_cell.angle_gamma   90.00
#
_symmetry.space_group_name_H-M   'P 1'
#
loop_
_entity.id
_entity.type
_entity.pdbx_description
1 polymer ?
#
loop_
_entity_poly.entity_id
_entity_poly.type
_entity_poly.pdbx_seq_one_letter_code
_entity_poly.pdbx_strand_id
1 'polypeptide(L)'
;MQVAFPYSNHLWGTAFWFRQLWAESLGKARNRAGATVQTGQTPVAALGTMDQHSQVQLFIEGPNDKVFTFWALEKFPDAGRIPKERLGLPAFDALAGQSLAKLIEAGRPNCTFTLQKVDEEHLGAFLQLTEFETAFMGELLEINAFDQEGVELGKKFTFGLTGRKGYGEYRAVRCV
;
A
#
# COMPACT_ATOMS: atom_id res chain seq x y z
N MET A 1 -10.17 1.13 3.13
CA MET A 1 -8.70 1.29 3.06
C MET A 1 -8.08 0.02 2.50
N GLN A 2 -6.92 0.11 1.84
CA GLN A 2 -6.15 -1.04 1.34
C GLN A 2 -4.88 -1.17 2.18
N VAL A 3 -4.73 -2.26 2.93
CA VAL A 3 -3.57 -2.47 3.82
C VAL A 3 -2.63 -3.48 3.18
N ALA A 4 -1.46 -3.02 2.74
CA ALA A 4 -0.35 -3.88 2.31
C ALA A 4 0.48 -4.27 3.53
N PHE A 5 0.55 -5.56 3.85
CA PHE A 5 1.13 -6.06 5.09
C PHE A 5 2.23 -7.11 4.81
N PRO A 6 3.43 -6.68 4.35
CA PRO A 6 4.55 -7.57 4.16
C PRO A 6 5.07 -8.13 5.49
N TYR A 7 5.40 -9.42 5.49
CA TYR A 7 6.07 -10.12 6.60
C TYR A 7 7.56 -10.33 6.31
N SER A 8 8.17 -9.34 5.67
CA SER A 8 9.61 -9.30 5.41
C SER A 8 10.08 -7.86 5.27
N ASN A 9 11.18 -7.51 5.95
CA ASN A 9 11.84 -6.22 5.77
C ASN A 9 12.29 -5.97 4.32
N HIS A 10 12.61 -7.02 3.58
CA HIS A 10 13.01 -6.93 2.16
C HIS A 10 11.85 -6.45 1.25
N LEU A 11 10.60 -6.63 1.68
CA LEU A 11 9.41 -6.17 0.94
C LEU A 11 8.90 -4.81 1.45
N TRP A 12 9.52 -4.22 2.47
CA TRP A 12 9.07 -2.96 3.05
C TRP A 12 9.09 -1.80 2.04
N GLY A 13 10.17 -1.68 1.28
CA GLY A 13 10.26 -0.68 0.20
C GLY A 13 9.18 -0.86 -0.87
N THR A 14 8.84 -2.11 -1.20
CA THR A 14 7.77 -2.44 -2.14
C THR A 14 6.40 -2.02 -1.61
N ALA A 15 6.13 -2.16 -0.31
CA ALA A 15 4.88 -1.70 0.29
C ALA A 15 4.75 -0.17 0.26
N PHE A 16 5.84 0.56 0.43
CA PHE A 16 5.87 2.01 0.27
C PHE A 16 5.61 2.44 -1.18
N TRP A 17 6.22 1.73 -2.13
CA TRP A 17 5.99 1.97 -3.55
C TRP A 17 4.53 1.66 -3.94
N PHE A 18 3.97 0.52 -3.51
CA PHE A 18 2.58 0.17 -3.74
C PHE A 18 1.61 1.21 -3.18
N ARG A 19 1.90 1.75 -1.99
CA ARG A 19 1.11 2.84 -1.41
C ARG A 19 1.02 4.05 -2.33
N GLN A 20 2.13 4.44 -2.95
CA GLN A 20 2.14 5.54 -3.91
C GLN A 20 1.35 5.17 -5.17
N LEU A 21 1.65 4.02 -5.77
CA LEU A 21 0.97 3.52 -6.96
C LEU A 21 -0.56 3.54 -6.78
N TRP A 22 -1.04 2.94 -5.69
CA TRP A 22 -2.47 2.83 -5.40
C TRP A 22 -3.14 4.18 -5.18
N ALA A 23 -2.53 5.05 -4.38
CA ALA A 23 -3.10 6.35 -4.04
C ALA A 23 -3.19 7.28 -5.26
N GLU A 24 -2.10 7.40 -6.03
CA GLU A 24 -2.03 8.30 -7.18
C GLU A 24 -2.87 7.81 -8.36
N SER A 25 -2.95 6.49 -8.56
CA SER A 25 -3.71 5.91 -9.66
C SER A 25 -5.22 5.92 -9.40
N LEU A 26 -5.66 5.65 -8.16
CA LEU A 26 -7.09 5.41 -7.86
C LEU A 26 -7.79 6.57 -7.16
N GLY A 27 -7.06 7.52 -6.58
CA GLY A 27 -7.64 8.72 -5.98
C GLY A 27 -8.12 9.69 -7.05
N LYS A 28 -9.42 9.66 -7.40
CA LYS A 28 -9.99 10.47 -8.47
C LYS A 28 -11.26 11.22 -8.03
N ALA A 29 -11.32 12.49 -8.40
CA ALA A 29 -12.51 13.32 -8.18
C ALA A 29 -13.64 12.98 -9.16
N ARG A 30 -13.30 12.55 -10.39
CA ARG A 30 -14.25 12.28 -11.48
C ARG A 30 -14.00 10.92 -12.09
N ASN A 31 -15.07 10.29 -12.58
CA ASN A 31 -14.98 9.10 -13.41
C ASN A 31 -14.73 9.44 -14.88
N ARG A 32 -14.55 8.42 -15.74
CA ARG A 32 -14.34 8.59 -17.19
C ARG A 32 -15.48 9.29 -17.92
N ALA A 33 -16.71 9.22 -17.40
CA ALA A 33 -17.88 9.95 -17.92
C ALA A 33 -17.96 11.39 -17.42
N GLY A 34 -17.01 11.86 -16.60
CA GLY A 34 -16.98 13.23 -16.05
C GLY A 34 -17.84 13.44 -14.80
N ALA A 35 -18.54 12.41 -14.30
CA ALA A 35 -19.31 12.49 -13.08
C ALA A 35 -18.40 12.59 -11.85
N THR A 36 -18.79 13.40 -10.85
CA THR A 36 -18.08 13.51 -9.57
C THR A 36 -18.28 12.23 -8.76
N VAL A 37 -17.19 11.53 -8.43
CA VAL A 37 -17.20 10.25 -7.70
C VAL A 37 -16.42 10.30 -6.39
N GLN A 38 -15.34 11.08 -6.31
CA GLN A 38 -14.45 11.17 -5.14
C GLN A 38 -14.06 9.78 -4.61
N THR A 39 -13.58 8.93 -5.51
CA THR A 39 -13.25 7.53 -5.24
C THR A 39 -11.76 7.34 -4.96
N GLY A 40 -11.43 6.16 -4.47
CA GLY A 40 -10.09 5.72 -4.11
C GLY A 40 -10.00 5.27 -2.66
N GLN A 41 -9.31 4.17 -2.43
CA GLN A 41 -9.09 3.64 -1.09
C GLN A 41 -7.76 4.18 -0.56
N THR A 42 -7.74 4.66 0.68
CA THR A 42 -6.49 5.05 1.34
C THR A 42 -5.59 3.82 1.52
N PRO A 43 -4.40 3.80 0.91
CA PRO A 43 -3.46 2.70 1.12
C PRO A 43 -2.67 2.90 2.41
N VAL A 44 -2.47 1.79 3.13
CA VAL A 44 -1.66 1.73 4.34
C VAL A 44 -0.56 0.70 4.14
N ALA A 45 0.68 1.04 4.41
CA ALA A 45 1.77 0.09 4.50
C ALA A 45 1.98 -0.26 5.99
N ALA A 46 1.90 -1.55 6.33
CA ALA A 46 2.13 -2.08 7.66
C ALA A 46 3.17 -3.19 7.59
N LEU A 47 4.13 -3.24 8.51
CA LEU A 47 5.21 -4.22 8.51
C LEU A 47 4.98 -5.30 9.57
N GLY A 48 4.80 -6.54 9.16
CA GLY A 48 4.85 -7.68 10.08
C GLY A 48 6.30 -8.03 10.48
N THR A 49 6.54 -8.29 11.73
CA THR A 49 5.64 -8.39 12.89
C THR A 49 5.45 -7.09 13.68
N MET A 50 6.19 -6.05 13.34
CA MET A 50 6.25 -4.80 14.10
C MET A 50 4.86 -4.16 14.26
N ASP A 51 4.13 -4.04 13.17
CA ASP A 51 2.81 -3.39 13.18
C ASP A 51 1.67 -4.28 13.68
N GLN A 52 1.94 -5.52 14.04
CA GLN A 52 1.01 -6.31 14.86
C GLN A 52 0.80 -5.67 16.23
N HIS A 53 1.85 -5.08 16.79
CA HIS A 53 1.78 -4.45 18.10
C HIS A 53 1.24 -3.01 18.06
N SER A 54 1.33 -2.35 16.91
CA SER A 54 0.91 -0.94 16.78
C SER A 54 -0.47 -0.76 16.17
N GLN A 55 -0.91 -1.65 15.26
CA GLN A 55 -2.10 -1.41 14.43
C GLN A 55 -3.16 -2.53 14.49
N VAL A 56 -2.79 -3.77 14.82
CA VAL A 56 -3.73 -4.91 14.72
C VAL A 56 -4.92 -4.78 15.67
N GLN A 57 -4.77 -4.15 16.83
CA GLN A 57 -5.90 -3.85 17.70
C GLN A 57 -7.00 -3.06 16.97
N LEU A 58 -6.60 -1.98 16.29
CA LEU A 58 -7.53 -1.18 15.47
C LEU A 58 -8.11 -1.99 14.30
N PHE A 59 -7.31 -2.86 13.70
CA PHE A 59 -7.74 -3.66 12.56
C PHE A 59 -8.79 -4.70 12.93
N ILE A 60 -8.73 -5.24 14.16
CA ILE A 60 -9.65 -6.25 14.65
C ILE A 60 -10.92 -5.61 15.22
N GLU A 61 -10.80 -4.63 16.10
CA GLU A 61 -11.94 -4.07 16.84
C GLU A 61 -12.50 -2.77 16.26
N GLY A 62 -11.73 -2.10 15.39
CA GLY A 62 -12.17 -0.86 14.73
C GLY A 62 -13.15 -1.09 13.57
N PRO A 63 -13.48 -0.03 12.82
CA PRO A 63 -14.40 -0.10 11.68
C PRO A 63 -13.97 -1.14 10.64
N ASN A 64 -14.92 -1.92 10.11
CA ASN A 64 -14.69 -2.89 9.04
C ASN A 64 -14.68 -2.21 7.66
N ASP A 65 -13.71 -1.34 7.45
CA ASP A 65 -13.52 -0.50 6.25
C ASP A 65 -12.18 -0.78 5.53
N LYS A 66 -11.54 -1.90 5.87
CA LYS A 66 -10.20 -2.26 5.41
C LYS A 66 -10.20 -3.62 4.73
N VAL A 67 -9.41 -3.72 3.66
CA VAL A 67 -9.01 -4.98 3.03
C VAL A 67 -7.54 -5.19 3.32
N PHE A 68 -7.15 -6.39 3.72
CA PHE A 68 -5.78 -6.72 4.08
C PHE A 68 -5.15 -7.62 3.01
N THR A 69 -3.99 -7.22 2.53
CA THR A 69 -3.18 -8.02 1.62
C THR A 69 -1.89 -8.38 2.32
N PHE A 70 -1.77 -9.63 2.76
CA PHE A 70 -0.56 -10.16 3.36
C PHE A 70 0.45 -10.55 2.28
N TRP A 71 1.72 -10.20 2.48
CA TRP A 71 2.82 -10.56 1.60
C TRP A 71 3.79 -11.44 2.36
N ALA A 72 3.75 -12.74 2.07
CA ALA A 72 4.53 -13.78 2.72
C ALA A 72 5.67 -14.25 1.82
N LEU A 73 6.71 -14.84 2.41
CA LEU A 73 7.81 -15.50 1.71
C LEU A 73 7.85 -16.99 2.07
N GLU A 74 8.02 -17.85 1.08
CA GLU A 74 8.31 -19.26 1.33
C GLU A 74 9.76 -19.46 1.81
N LYS A 75 10.70 -18.70 1.24
CA LYS A 75 12.12 -18.77 1.57
C LYS A 75 12.63 -17.40 1.99
N PHE A 76 13.07 -17.30 3.22
CA PHE A 76 13.74 -16.09 3.71
C PHE A 76 15.21 -16.10 3.31
N PRO A 77 15.78 -14.92 2.94
CA PRO A 77 17.23 -14.81 2.77
C PRO A 77 17.95 -15.24 4.06
N ASP A 78 19.08 -15.92 3.91
CA ASP A 78 19.91 -16.39 5.05
C ASP A 78 20.62 -15.21 5.75
N ALA A 79 19.86 -14.32 6.35
CA ALA A 79 20.37 -13.23 7.17
C ALA A 79 20.29 -13.63 8.64
N GLY A 80 21.39 -14.13 9.20
CA GLY A 80 21.63 -14.27 10.62
C GLY A 80 20.48 -14.86 11.43
N ARG A 81 20.32 -16.17 11.41
CA ARG A 81 19.33 -16.87 12.24
C ARG A 81 19.62 -16.60 13.71
N ILE A 82 18.73 -15.85 14.37
CA ILE A 82 18.71 -15.87 15.83
C ILE A 82 18.19 -17.25 16.23
N PRO A 83 18.97 -18.07 16.99
CA PRO A 83 18.52 -19.39 17.40
C PRO A 83 17.17 -19.30 18.10
N LYS A 84 16.21 -20.16 17.73
CA LYS A 84 14.85 -20.19 18.28
C LYS A 84 14.87 -20.27 19.81
N GLU A 85 15.83 -20.97 20.36
CA GLU A 85 16.02 -21.16 21.80
C GLU A 85 16.33 -19.86 22.57
N ARG A 86 16.89 -18.85 21.89
CA ARG A 86 17.20 -17.55 22.51
C ARG A 86 16.03 -16.57 22.54
N LEU A 87 15.03 -16.75 21.71
CA LEU A 87 13.93 -15.81 21.58
C LEU A 87 12.69 -16.20 22.38
N GLY A 88 12.53 -17.49 22.76
CA GLY A 88 11.31 -17.98 23.39
C GLY A 88 10.03 -17.71 22.57
N LEU A 89 10.18 -17.27 21.32
CA LEU A 89 9.10 -16.86 20.44
C LEU A 89 8.72 -18.01 19.50
N PRO A 90 7.43 -18.12 19.13
CA PRO A 90 6.98 -18.99 18.07
C PRO A 90 7.77 -18.71 16.77
N ALA A 91 7.85 -19.72 15.89
CA ALA A 91 8.44 -19.51 14.57
C ALA A 91 7.72 -18.35 13.85
N PHE A 92 8.47 -17.63 13.00
CA PHE A 92 7.97 -16.47 12.25
C PHE A 92 6.64 -16.75 11.54
N ASP A 93 6.49 -17.92 10.94
CA ASP A 93 5.25 -18.37 10.29
C ASP A 93 4.05 -18.43 11.25
N ALA A 94 4.28 -18.78 12.51
CA ALA A 94 3.24 -18.81 13.53
C ALA A 94 2.75 -17.40 13.89
N LEU A 95 3.63 -16.39 13.89
CA LEU A 95 3.27 -15.00 14.18
C LEU A 95 2.46 -14.38 13.04
N ALA A 96 2.86 -14.63 11.79
CA ALA A 96 2.09 -14.22 10.62
C ALA A 96 0.71 -14.90 10.60
N GLY A 97 0.67 -16.21 10.86
CA GLY A 97 -0.56 -16.99 10.95
C GLY A 97 -1.51 -16.53 12.05
N GLN A 98 -1.00 -16.09 13.20
CA GLN A 98 -1.85 -15.57 14.29
C GLN A 98 -2.62 -14.30 13.89
N SER A 99 -1.97 -13.36 13.22
CA SER A 99 -2.65 -12.13 12.78
C SER A 99 -3.66 -12.40 11.69
N LEU A 100 -3.32 -13.26 10.75
CA LEU A 100 -4.24 -13.69 9.70
C LEU A 100 -5.47 -14.38 10.31
N ALA A 101 -5.26 -15.34 11.22
CA ALA A 101 -6.35 -16.06 11.88
C ALA A 101 -7.30 -15.10 12.64
N LYS A 102 -6.76 -14.17 13.42
CA LYS A 102 -7.58 -13.19 14.16
C LYS A 102 -8.39 -12.27 13.23
N LEU A 103 -7.83 -11.85 12.10
CA LEU A 103 -8.55 -11.03 11.12
C LEU A 103 -9.65 -11.84 10.41
N ILE A 104 -9.40 -13.12 10.12
CA ILE A 104 -10.42 -14.03 9.58
C ILE A 104 -11.56 -14.23 10.59
N GLU A 105 -11.26 -14.54 11.84
CA GLU A 105 -12.26 -14.69 12.93
C GLU A 105 -13.09 -13.42 13.11
N ALA A 106 -12.46 -12.24 12.97
CA ALA A 106 -13.13 -10.95 13.03
C ALA A 106 -13.90 -10.58 11.73
N GLY A 107 -13.96 -11.47 10.74
CA GLY A 107 -14.65 -11.23 9.47
C GLY A 107 -14.03 -10.11 8.63
N ARG A 108 -12.72 -9.87 8.77
CA ARG A 108 -12.00 -8.82 8.01
C ARG A 108 -11.61 -9.34 6.63
N PRO A 109 -11.98 -8.67 5.53
CA PRO A 109 -11.60 -9.07 4.18
C PRO A 109 -10.07 -9.11 4.04
N ASN A 110 -9.54 -10.25 3.62
CA ASN A 110 -8.10 -10.42 3.49
C ASN A 110 -7.73 -11.43 2.39
N CYS A 111 -6.50 -11.29 1.87
CA CYS A 111 -5.86 -12.26 0.99
C CYS A 111 -4.36 -12.31 1.28
N THR A 112 -3.69 -13.35 0.78
CA THR A 112 -2.24 -13.50 0.94
C THR A 112 -1.59 -13.74 -0.41
N PHE A 113 -0.58 -12.94 -0.73
CA PHE A 113 0.37 -13.22 -1.80
C PHE A 113 1.60 -13.89 -1.20
N THR A 114 1.96 -15.04 -1.72
CA THR A 114 3.16 -15.76 -1.30
C THR A 114 4.20 -15.73 -2.42
N LEU A 115 5.33 -15.07 -2.15
CA LEU A 115 6.48 -15.08 -3.04
C LEU A 115 7.42 -16.22 -2.62
N GLN A 116 7.99 -16.94 -3.58
CA GLN A 116 8.94 -18.01 -3.25
C GLN A 116 10.18 -17.47 -2.54
N LYS A 117 10.70 -16.33 -2.98
CA LYS A 117 11.87 -15.62 -2.44
C LYS A 117 11.87 -14.17 -2.90
N VAL A 118 12.76 -13.37 -2.35
CA VAL A 118 13.02 -11.99 -2.83
C VAL A 118 14.28 -12.02 -3.68
N ASP A 119 14.10 -11.98 -4.99
CA ASP A 119 15.13 -11.74 -6.01
C ASP A 119 14.53 -10.88 -7.13
N GLU A 120 15.34 -10.56 -8.12
CA GLU A 120 14.94 -9.66 -9.20
C GLU A 120 13.75 -10.16 -10.00
N GLU A 121 13.69 -11.49 -10.26
CA GLU A 121 12.63 -12.13 -11.02
C GLU A 121 11.29 -12.09 -10.27
N HIS A 122 11.28 -12.58 -9.01
CA HIS A 122 10.05 -12.65 -8.20
C HIS A 122 9.57 -11.25 -7.81
N LEU A 123 10.48 -10.34 -7.52
CA LEU A 123 10.12 -8.95 -7.22
C LEU A 123 9.57 -8.25 -8.47
N GLY A 124 10.19 -8.42 -9.62
CA GLY A 124 9.71 -7.87 -10.89
C GLY A 124 8.31 -8.37 -11.25
N ALA A 125 8.08 -9.69 -11.11
CA ALA A 125 6.77 -10.28 -11.33
C ALA A 125 5.72 -9.75 -10.34
N PHE A 126 6.08 -9.56 -9.08
CA PHE A 126 5.18 -9.03 -8.06
C PHE A 126 4.85 -7.55 -8.28
N LEU A 127 5.82 -6.72 -8.66
CA LEU A 127 5.59 -5.33 -9.05
C LEU A 127 4.60 -5.26 -10.22
N GLN A 128 4.83 -6.03 -11.27
CA GLN A 128 3.94 -6.08 -12.43
C GLN A 128 2.52 -6.57 -12.08
N LEU A 129 2.40 -7.55 -11.18
CA LEU A 129 1.11 -8.03 -10.68
C LEU A 129 0.33 -6.90 -9.99
N THR A 130 0.98 -6.14 -9.12
CA THR A 130 0.34 -5.03 -8.40
C THR A 130 0.01 -3.84 -9.30
N GLU A 131 0.77 -3.62 -10.38
CA GLU A 131 0.41 -2.66 -11.44
C GLU A 131 -0.85 -3.08 -12.17
N PHE A 132 -0.98 -4.36 -12.55
CA PHE A 132 -2.21 -4.89 -13.14
C PHE A 132 -3.38 -4.81 -12.17
N GLU A 133 -3.20 -5.18 -10.90
CA GLU A 133 -4.24 -5.06 -9.87
C GLU A 133 -4.76 -3.62 -9.78
N THR A 134 -3.86 -2.65 -9.79
CA THR A 134 -4.21 -1.23 -9.75
C THR A 134 -4.95 -0.79 -11.01
N ALA A 135 -4.51 -1.21 -12.19
CA ALA A 135 -5.17 -0.90 -13.45
C ALA A 135 -6.58 -1.50 -13.51
N PHE A 136 -6.74 -2.77 -13.12
CA PHE A 136 -8.06 -3.43 -13.04
C PHE A 136 -8.99 -2.75 -12.02
N MET A 137 -8.48 -2.33 -10.88
CA MET A 137 -9.27 -1.56 -9.92
C MET A 137 -9.73 -0.23 -10.51
N GLY A 138 -8.90 0.43 -11.32
CA GLY A 138 -9.30 1.62 -12.09
C GLY A 138 -10.45 1.36 -13.04
N GLU A 139 -10.44 0.20 -13.73
CA GLU A 139 -11.56 -0.23 -14.58
C GLU A 139 -12.83 -0.47 -13.77
N LEU A 140 -12.75 -1.19 -12.66
CA LEU A 140 -13.89 -1.45 -11.77
C LEU A 140 -14.51 -0.18 -11.18
N LEU A 141 -13.71 0.84 -10.96
CA LEU A 141 -14.15 2.15 -10.46
C LEU A 141 -14.55 3.12 -11.58
N GLU A 142 -14.46 2.68 -12.86
CA GLU A 142 -14.74 3.47 -14.06
C GLU A 142 -13.90 4.76 -14.16
N ILE A 143 -12.69 4.79 -13.60
CA ILE A 143 -11.79 5.94 -13.59
C ILE A 143 -10.59 5.74 -14.52
N ASN A 144 -9.89 6.84 -14.84
CA ASN A 144 -8.59 6.78 -15.48
C ASN A 144 -7.48 6.61 -14.41
N ALA A 145 -6.92 5.40 -14.30
CA ALA A 145 -5.84 5.11 -13.35
C ALA A 145 -4.47 5.64 -13.80
N PHE A 146 -4.35 6.16 -15.04
CA PHE A 146 -3.06 6.53 -15.66
C PHE A 146 -2.78 8.03 -15.68
N ASP A 147 -3.61 8.84 -15.03
CA ASP A 147 -3.38 10.28 -14.84
C ASP A 147 -3.33 10.66 -13.34
N GLN A 148 -2.91 11.88 -13.04
CA GLN A 148 -2.70 12.38 -11.68
C GLN A 148 -3.07 13.86 -11.57
N GLU A 149 -4.25 14.24 -12.03
CA GLU A 149 -4.71 15.65 -12.08
C GLU A 149 -4.62 16.35 -10.70
N GLY A 150 -4.85 15.61 -9.61
CA GLY A 150 -4.86 16.16 -8.25
C GLY A 150 -3.52 16.76 -7.79
N VAL A 151 -2.39 16.31 -8.35
CA VAL A 151 -1.05 16.82 -7.97
C VAL A 151 -0.54 17.92 -8.92
N GLU A 152 -1.18 18.14 -10.05
CA GLU A 152 -0.75 19.13 -11.06
C GLU A 152 -0.84 20.57 -10.53
N LEU A 153 -1.86 20.90 -9.75
CA LEU A 153 -2.00 22.23 -9.16
C LEU A 153 -0.84 22.56 -8.21
N GLY A 154 -0.43 21.60 -7.37
CA GLY A 154 0.74 21.74 -6.49
C GLY A 154 2.04 22.00 -7.27
N LYS A 155 2.25 21.29 -8.38
CA LYS A 155 3.40 21.54 -9.27
C LYS A 155 3.37 22.95 -9.85
N LYS A 156 2.21 23.43 -10.30
CA LYS A 156 2.04 24.80 -10.82
C LYS A 156 2.37 25.88 -9.77
N PHE A 157 1.93 25.70 -8.52
CA PHE A 157 2.30 26.56 -7.42
C PHE A 157 3.81 26.54 -7.15
N THR A 158 4.42 25.35 -7.11
CA THR A 158 5.88 25.23 -6.97
C THR A 158 6.61 25.97 -8.07
N PHE A 159 6.21 25.82 -9.33
CA PHE A 159 6.80 26.54 -10.45
C PHE A 159 6.59 28.06 -10.35
N GLY A 160 5.44 28.53 -9.90
CA GLY A 160 5.18 29.94 -9.65
C GLY A 160 6.10 30.51 -8.58
N LEU A 161 6.20 29.82 -7.43
CA LEU A 161 7.03 30.24 -6.28
C LEU A 161 8.53 30.25 -6.62
N THR A 162 9.00 29.28 -7.43
CA THR A 162 10.40 29.22 -7.89
C THR A 162 10.72 30.15 -9.06
N GLY A 163 9.73 30.93 -9.54
CA GLY A 163 9.93 31.94 -10.57
C GLY A 163 10.01 31.41 -12.01
N ARG A 164 9.53 30.18 -12.25
CA ARG A 164 9.51 29.60 -13.60
C ARG A 164 8.64 30.45 -14.53
N LYS A 165 9.18 30.78 -15.74
CA LYS A 165 8.48 31.58 -16.74
C LYS A 165 7.16 30.91 -17.16
N GLY A 166 6.07 31.68 -17.21
CA GLY A 166 4.72 31.19 -17.56
C GLY A 166 3.85 30.77 -16.38
N TYR A 167 4.37 30.80 -15.15
CA TYR A 167 3.63 30.38 -13.94
C TYR A 167 3.47 31.53 -12.92
N GLY A 168 3.54 32.78 -13.38
CA GLY A 168 3.45 33.96 -12.49
C GLY A 168 2.14 34.09 -11.71
N GLU A 169 1.04 33.61 -12.27
CA GLU A 169 -0.29 33.62 -11.64
C GLU A 169 -0.35 32.72 -10.38
N TYR A 170 0.51 31.71 -10.28
CA TYR A 170 0.58 30.75 -9.16
C TYR A 170 1.55 31.19 -8.04
N ARG A 171 2.06 32.43 -8.05
CA ARG A 171 2.98 32.94 -7.01
C ARG A 171 2.30 33.23 -5.67
N ALA A 172 1.00 33.51 -5.67
CA ALA A 172 0.25 33.85 -4.47
C ALA A 172 -0.42 32.60 -3.87
N VAL A 173 0.29 31.84 -3.03
CA VAL A 173 -0.34 30.86 -2.14
C VAL A 173 -0.93 31.65 -0.97
N ARG A 174 -2.25 31.79 -0.92
CA ARG A 174 -2.91 32.25 0.31
C ARG A 174 -3.01 31.04 1.24
N CYS A 175 -2.17 31.00 2.27
CA CYS A 175 -2.42 30.14 3.42
C CYS A 175 -3.70 30.68 4.10
N VAL A 176 -4.74 29.86 4.11
CA VAL A 176 -5.95 30.10 4.89
C VAL A 176 -5.77 29.44 6.23
#